data_d8a684a51fac075b8592a1f02fb94563
#
_entry.id   d8a684a51fac075b8592a1f02fb94563
#
_cell.length_a   1.000
_cell.length_b   1.000
_cell.length_c   1.000
_cell.angle_alpha   90.00
_cell.angle_beta   90.00
_cell.angle_gamma   90.00
#
_symmetry.space_group_name_H-M   'P 1'
#
loop_
_entity.id
_entity.type
_entity.pdbx_description
1 polymer ?
#
loop_
_entity_poly.entity_id
_entity_poly.type
_entity_poly.pdbx_seq_one_letter_code
_entity_poly.pdbx_strand_id
1 'polypeptide(L)'
;MMTHKADVAILTAIPPELIATKIAFNIPLEIQEDEYVNGLRFWETPLTDSTGGQLDIVLTMIGESGNVSCAAACDRLFNTYDVGLCILVGVAAGLKGKVKLGDVVAADIVLDYENARLESDGAKKRPRQFSPGVQIARDLEYFNPQQHNWYDILRQASGQLREVTYLEAPPNDDFWNPEFVSGVILSGEKLIADGSLDVRRKEYHDRIRAAEMEGRGFARMCEEHGVPWLVFRGISDYGDPQINKDWQGTSALDAATAARLFIERGYKKPI
;
A
#
# COMPACT_ATOMS: atom_id res chain seq x y z
N MET A 1 16.60 -19.33 -15.29
CA MET A 1 17.00 -19.18 -13.88
C MET A 1 15.90 -19.80 -13.05
N MET A 2 16.20 -20.51 -11.96
CA MET A 2 15.13 -20.91 -11.03
C MET A 2 14.67 -19.65 -10.31
N THR A 3 13.41 -19.25 -10.47
CA THR A 3 12.79 -18.19 -9.67
C THR A 3 12.48 -18.74 -8.28
N HIS A 4 12.77 -17.97 -7.24
CA HIS A 4 12.33 -18.30 -5.89
C HIS A 4 10.79 -18.23 -5.84
N LYS A 5 10.18 -18.99 -4.95
CA LYS A 5 8.71 -18.99 -4.81
C LYS A 5 8.32 -18.13 -3.62
N ALA A 6 7.32 -17.27 -3.79
CA ALA A 6 6.71 -16.53 -2.70
C ALA A 6 5.18 -16.56 -2.85
N ASP A 7 4.48 -16.89 -1.77
CA ASP A 7 3.03 -16.87 -1.78
C ASP A 7 2.51 -15.44 -1.86
N VAL A 8 3.16 -14.51 -1.15
CA VAL A 8 2.84 -13.08 -1.18
C VAL A 8 4.10 -12.25 -1.23
N ALA A 9 4.15 -11.30 -2.15
CA ALA A 9 5.16 -10.24 -2.17
C ALA A 9 4.55 -8.93 -1.69
N ILE A 10 5.31 -8.19 -0.88
CA ILE A 10 4.94 -6.87 -0.37
C ILE A 10 5.95 -5.85 -0.84
N LEU A 11 5.47 -4.76 -1.43
CA LEU A 11 6.28 -3.62 -1.82
C LEU A 11 5.94 -2.40 -0.96
N THR A 12 6.97 -1.64 -0.60
CA THR A 12 6.87 -0.31 0.02
C THR A 12 7.71 0.68 -0.77
N ALA A 13 7.37 1.97 -0.75
CA ALA A 13 8.12 2.97 -1.52
C ALA A 13 9.29 3.58 -0.73
N ILE A 14 9.06 3.93 0.51
CA ILE A 14 9.97 4.74 1.34
C ILE A 14 10.30 4.07 2.68
N PRO A 15 11.41 4.49 3.34
CA PRO A 15 11.86 3.88 4.60
C PRO A 15 10.82 3.81 5.72
N PRO A 16 9.98 4.85 6.00
CA PRO A 16 8.94 4.75 7.03
C PRO A 16 7.94 3.62 6.78
N GLU A 17 7.56 3.39 5.52
CA GLU A 17 6.65 2.32 5.12
C GLU A 17 7.30 0.94 5.29
N LEU A 18 8.58 0.81 4.91
CA LEU A 18 9.35 -0.41 5.10
C LEU A 18 9.41 -0.79 6.58
N ILE A 19 9.75 0.16 7.46
CA ILE A 19 9.87 -0.07 8.90
C ILE A 19 8.52 -0.48 9.49
N ALA A 20 7.46 0.26 9.17
CA ALA A 20 6.12 -0.06 9.60
C ALA A 20 5.68 -1.47 9.14
N THR A 21 6.02 -1.84 7.90
CA THR A 21 5.74 -3.18 7.38
C THR A 21 6.57 -4.25 8.07
N LYS A 22 7.84 -4.01 8.33
CA LYS A 22 8.67 -4.94 9.12
C LYS A 22 8.09 -5.19 10.50
N ILE A 23 7.67 -4.12 11.20
CA ILE A 23 7.00 -4.22 12.51
C ILE A 23 5.73 -5.05 12.40
N ALA A 24 4.85 -4.72 11.46
CA ALA A 24 3.59 -5.42 11.27
C ALA A 24 3.77 -6.93 10.98
N PHE A 25 4.83 -7.32 10.28
CA PHE A 25 5.12 -8.71 9.90
C PHE A 25 6.14 -9.39 10.82
N ASN A 26 6.51 -8.77 11.95
CA ASN A 26 7.52 -9.27 12.90
C ASN A 26 8.88 -9.57 12.24
N ILE A 27 9.27 -8.78 11.24
CA ILE A 27 10.59 -8.86 10.61
C ILE A 27 11.56 -7.99 11.43
N PRO A 28 12.76 -8.48 11.80
CA PRO A 28 13.74 -7.70 12.53
C PRO A 28 14.07 -6.36 11.85
N LEU A 29 14.19 -5.30 12.63
CA LEU A 29 14.53 -3.96 12.13
C LEU A 29 16.03 -3.80 11.87
N GLU A 30 16.84 -4.65 12.49
CA GLU A 30 18.30 -4.63 12.32
C GLU A 30 18.66 -4.83 10.85
N ILE A 31 19.68 -4.07 10.42
CA ILE A 31 20.24 -4.23 9.08
C ILE A 31 21.06 -5.50 9.12
N GLN A 32 20.53 -6.58 8.57
CA GLN A 32 21.36 -7.72 8.18
C GLN A 32 22.19 -7.28 6.96
N GLU A 33 23.40 -7.83 6.80
CA GLU A 33 24.20 -7.64 5.59
C GLU A 33 23.58 -8.41 4.42
N ASP A 34 22.37 -8.00 4.02
CA ASP A 34 21.63 -8.66 2.95
C ASP A 34 22.21 -8.25 1.60
N GLU A 35 22.49 -9.22 0.77
CA GLU A 35 22.92 -9.01 -0.59
C GLU A 35 21.80 -8.38 -1.44
N TYR A 36 22.19 -7.48 -2.35
CA TYR A 36 21.29 -6.98 -3.37
C TYR A 36 21.12 -8.05 -4.46
N VAL A 37 19.89 -8.47 -4.69
CA VAL A 37 19.52 -9.35 -5.80
C VAL A 37 18.80 -8.51 -6.85
N ASN A 38 19.32 -8.47 -8.07
CA ASN A 38 18.79 -7.63 -9.15
C ASN A 38 18.59 -6.15 -8.76
N GLY A 39 19.43 -5.62 -7.82
CA GLY A 39 19.36 -4.24 -7.36
C GLY A 39 18.25 -3.94 -6.35
N LEU A 40 17.60 -4.96 -5.80
CA LEU A 40 16.68 -4.87 -4.67
C LEU A 40 17.20 -5.66 -3.47
N ARG A 41 16.79 -5.26 -2.28
CA ARG A 41 16.91 -6.07 -1.05
C ARG A 41 15.59 -6.76 -0.78
N PHE A 42 15.67 -8.00 -0.31
CA PHE A 42 14.51 -8.79 0.03
C PHE A 42 14.60 -9.25 1.48
N TRP A 43 13.46 -9.26 2.17
CA TRP A 43 13.30 -9.82 3.50
C TRP A 43 12.22 -10.88 3.44
N GLU A 44 12.59 -12.11 3.79
CA GLU A 44 11.69 -13.26 3.77
C GLU A 44 11.21 -13.56 5.20
N THR A 45 9.92 -13.88 5.34
CA THR A 45 9.33 -14.30 6.62
C THR A 45 8.16 -15.23 6.38
N PRO A 46 8.00 -16.29 7.18
CA PRO A 46 6.79 -17.09 7.15
C PRO A 46 5.64 -16.36 7.84
N LEU A 47 4.42 -16.56 7.34
CA LEU A 47 3.19 -16.10 7.95
C LEU A 47 2.21 -17.26 8.06
N THR A 48 1.59 -17.44 9.23
CA THR A 48 0.57 -18.47 9.42
C THR A 48 -0.81 -17.90 9.12
N ASP A 49 -1.54 -18.51 8.20
CA ASP A 49 -2.92 -18.14 7.90
C ASP A 49 -3.91 -18.64 8.97
N SER A 50 -5.17 -18.22 8.87
CA SER A 50 -6.23 -18.58 9.82
C SER A 50 -6.58 -20.08 9.86
N THR A 51 -6.11 -20.88 8.90
CA THR A 51 -6.32 -22.32 8.83
C THR A 51 -5.13 -23.12 9.37
N GLY A 52 -4.05 -22.43 9.76
CA GLY A 52 -2.78 -23.03 10.19
C GLY A 52 -1.82 -23.31 9.04
N GLY A 53 -2.15 -22.88 7.82
CA GLY A 53 -1.28 -22.98 6.65
C GLY A 53 -0.11 -21.99 6.74
N GLN A 54 1.06 -22.39 6.23
CA GLN A 54 2.22 -21.50 6.15
C GLN A 54 2.24 -20.81 4.78
N LEU A 55 2.48 -19.53 4.78
CA LEU A 55 2.67 -18.69 3.60
C LEU A 55 4.08 -18.10 3.60
N ASP A 56 4.76 -18.18 2.47
CA ASP A 56 6.07 -17.58 2.27
C ASP A 56 5.88 -16.11 1.81
N ILE A 57 6.26 -15.17 2.68
CA ILE A 57 6.15 -13.74 2.42
C ILE A 57 7.51 -13.18 2.05
N VAL A 58 7.58 -12.39 1.00
CA VAL A 58 8.76 -11.60 0.64
C VAL A 58 8.42 -10.11 0.67
N LEU A 59 9.25 -9.31 1.34
CA LEU A 59 9.14 -7.86 1.43
C LEU A 59 10.29 -7.21 0.67
N THR A 60 10.02 -6.14 -0.05
CA THR A 60 11.05 -5.29 -0.68
C THR A 60 10.65 -3.81 -0.65
N MET A 61 11.63 -2.92 -0.81
CA MET A 61 11.43 -1.48 -0.89
C MET A 61 11.87 -0.97 -2.25
N ILE A 62 11.03 -0.13 -2.87
CA ILE A 62 11.30 0.54 -4.15
C ILE A 62 12.50 1.49 -4.01
N GLY A 63 12.56 2.25 -2.91
CA GLY A 63 13.64 3.19 -2.58
C GLY A 63 13.44 4.59 -3.14
N GLU A 64 12.53 4.78 -4.07
CA GLU A 64 12.18 6.07 -4.67
C GLU A 64 10.69 6.09 -4.99
N SER A 65 10.00 7.17 -4.63
CA SER A 65 8.59 7.34 -4.97
C SER A 65 8.39 7.58 -6.47
N GLY A 66 7.25 7.14 -6.99
CA GLY A 66 6.83 7.35 -8.36
C GLY A 66 6.54 6.08 -9.13
N ASN A 67 5.64 6.19 -10.09
CA ASN A 67 5.14 5.04 -10.87
C ASN A 67 6.22 4.37 -11.71
N VAL A 68 7.20 5.13 -12.21
CA VAL A 68 8.30 4.59 -13.04
C VAL A 68 9.22 3.74 -12.17
N SER A 69 9.64 4.25 -11.01
CA SER A 69 10.49 3.53 -10.05
C SER A 69 9.79 2.29 -9.51
N CYS A 70 8.49 2.39 -9.23
CA CYS A 70 7.67 1.26 -8.80
C CYS A 70 7.59 0.18 -9.88
N ALA A 71 7.32 0.54 -11.12
CA ALA A 71 7.28 -0.41 -12.23
C ALA A 71 8.62 -1.15 -12.41
N ALA A 72 9.74 -0.44 -12.33
CA ALA A 72 11.07 -1.04 -12.42
C ALA A 72 11.36 -2.00 -11.24
N ALA A 73 10.91 -1.67 -10.03
CA ALA A 73 11.05 -2.55 -8.87
C ALA A 73 10.18 -3.81 -9.01
N CYS A 74 8.94 -3.67 -9.49
CA CYS A 74 8.06 -4.82 -9.78
C CYS A 74 8.68 -5.77 -10.80
N ASP A 75 9.22 -5.24 -11.91
CA ASP A 75 9.89 -6.06 -12.92
C ASP A 75 11.05 -6.88 -12.32
N ARG A 76 11.89 -6.26 -11.50
CA ARG A 76 13.00 -6.94 -10.82
C ARG A 76 12.51 -7.99 -9.83
N LEU A 77 11.45 -7.70 -9.06
CA LEU A 77 10.81 -8.65 -8.16
C LEU A 77 10.32 -9.88 -8.91
N PHE A 78 9.54 -9.71 -9.98
CA PHE A 78 8.95 -10.82 -10.75
C PHE A 78 9.98 -11.62 -11.55
N ASN A 79 11.13 -11.01 -11.88
CA ASN A 79 12.27 -11.74 -12.42
C ASN A 79 13.05 -12.55 -11.36
N THR A 80 12.81 -12.28 -10.06
CA THR A 80 13.49 -12.98 -8.95
C THR A 80 12.57 -14.02 -8.30
N TYR A 81 11.28 -13.69 -8.14
CA TYR A 81 10.28 -14.51 -7.46
C TYR A 81 9.10 -14.86 -8.37
N ASP A 82 8.63 -16.10 -8.28
CA ASP A 82 7.30 -16.54 -8.73
C ASP A 82 6.30 -16.21 -7.62
N VAL A 83 5.46 -15.19 -7.85
CA VAL A 83 4.63 -14.55 -6.82
C VAL A 83 3.16 -14.91 -7.00
N GLY A 84 2.51 -15.41 -5.93
CA GLY A 84 1.09 -15.75 -5.94
C GLY A 84 0.16 -14.53 -5.77
N LEU A 85 0.52 -13.56 -4.95
CA LEU A 85 -0.18 -12.27 -4.72
C LEU A 85 0.84 -11.17 -4.48
N CYS A 86 0.65 -10.01 -5.08
CA CYS A 86 1.50 -8.85 -4.83
C CYS A 86 0.71 -7.72 -4.14
N ILE A 87 1.25 -7.15 -3.06
CA ILE A 87 0.59 -6.09 -2.30
C ILE A 87 1.50 -4.88 -2.21
N LEU A 88 0.99 -3.71 -2.59
CA LEU A 88 1.64 -2.43 -2.36
C LEU A 88 1.10 -1.83 -1.07
N VAL A 89 2.00 -1.58 -0.12
CA VAL A 89 1.68 -1.01 1.20
C VAL A 89 2.39 0.32 1.37
N GLY A 90 1.67 1.33 1.82
CA GLY A 90 2.27 2.64 2.08
C GLY A 90 1.27 3.68 2.55
N VAL A 91 1.64 4.95 2.39
CA VAL A 91 0.82 6.09 2.78
C VAL A 91 0.25 6.83 1.58
N ALA A 92 -0.78 7.64 1.82
CA ALA A 92 -1.41 8.46 0.80
C ALA A 92 -1.99 9.74 1.39
N ALA A 93 -2.20 10.75 0.53
CA ALA A 93 -3.03 11.89 0.83
C ALA A 93 -4.51 11.50 0.77
N GLY A 94 -5.26 11.77 1.84
CA GLY A 94 -6.69 11.46 1.96
C GLY A 94 -7.62 12.58 1.50
N LEU A 95 -8.78 12.23 1.00
CA LEU A 95 -9.83 13.20 0.72
C LEU A 95 -10.49 13.66 2.01
N LYS A 96 -10.23 14.89 2.40
CA LYS A 96 -10.77 15.50 3.63
C LYS A 96 -12.31 15.40 3.70
N GLY A 97 -12.82 14.95 4.83
CA GLY A 97 -14.26 14.71 5.04
C GLY A 97 -14.79 13.38 4.48
N LYS A 98 -13.94 12.57 3.87
CA LYS A 98 -14.26 11.19 3.44
C LYS A 98 -13.42 10.14 4.14
N VAL A 99 -12.23 10.50 4.59
CA VAL A 99 -11.31 9.70 5.40
C VAL A 99 -10.63 10.60 6.43
N LYS A 100 -10.11 10.00 7.50
CA LYS A 100 -9.35 10.64 8.58
C LYS A 100 -7.89 10.24 8.49
N LEU A 101 -7.01 10.96 9.19
CA LEU A 101 -5.62 10.55 9.40
C LEU A 101 -5.60 9.22 10.16
N GLY A 102 -4.78 8.30 9.71
CA GLY A 102 -4.72 6.93 10.21
C GLY A 102 -5.67 5.95 9.51
N ASP A 103 -6.77 6.40 8.90
CA ASP A 103 -7.65 5.49 8.14
C ASP A 103 -6.88 4.74 7.06
N VAL A 104 -7.31 3.52 6.77
CA VAL A 104 -6.73 2.70 5.71
C VAL A 104 -7.68 2.59 4.53
N VAL A 105 -7.19 2.95 3.35
CA VAL A 105 -7.90 2.77 2.09
C VAL A 105 -7.31 1.57 1.35
N ALA A 106 -8.14 0.57 1.08
CA ALA A 106 -7.82 -0.50 0.14
C ALA A 106 -8.36 -0.14 -1.26
N ALA A 107 -7.51 -0.20 -2.28
CA ALA A 107 -7.91 0.17 -3.62
C ALA A 107 -8.79 -0.92 -4.26
N ASP A 108 -10.05 -0.63 -4.51
CA ASP A 108 -10.87 -1.39 -5.45
C ASP A 108 -10.66 -0.92 -6.90
N ILE A 109 -10.16 0.30 -7.07
CA ILE A 109 -9.70 0.87 -8.33
C ILE A 109 -8.45 1.74 -8.05
N VAL A 110 -7.40 1.54 -8.83
CA VAL A 110 -6.31 2.50 -9.02
C VAL A 110 -6.60 3.28 -10.30
N LEU A 111 -6.71 4.61 -10.20
CA LEU A 111 -7.06 5.48 -11.31
C LEU A 111 -5.86 6.35 -11.69
N ASP A 112 -5.26 6.05 -12.86
CA ASP A 112 -4.28 6.91 -13.50
C ASP A 112 -4.95 8.17 -14.07
N TYR A 113 -4.78 9.30 -13.42
CA TYR A 113 -5.47 10.54 -13.76
C TYR A 113 -4.65 11.50 -14.65
N GLU A 114 -3.37 11.23 -14.86
CA GLU A 114 -2.48 12.15 -15.59
C GLU A 114 -2.52 11.98 -17.09
N ASN A 115 -3.07 10.87 -17.60
CA ASN A 115 -3.20 10.67 -19.03
C ASN A 115 -4.15 11.68 -19.66
N ALA A 116 -3.66 12.40 -20.65
CA ALA A 116 -4.43 13.38 -21.40
C ALA A 116 -3.98 13.45 -22.86
N ARG A 117 -4.88 13.89 -23.74
CA ARG A 117 -4.56 14.33 -25.08
C ARG A 117 -4.54 15.86 -25.09
N LEU A 118 -3.46 16.44 -25.57
CA LEU A 118 -3.38 17.89 -25.77
C LEU A 118 -4.04 18.26 -27.11
N GLU A 119 -5.00 19.16 -27.05
CA GLU A 119 -5.70 19.73 -28.19
C GLU A 119 -5.59 21.25 -28.15
N SER A 120 -5.96 21.93 -29.24
CA SER A 120 -5.84 23.40 -29.33
C SER A 120 -6.69 24.16 -28.30
N ASP A 121 -7.75 23.54 -27.80
CA ASP A 121 -8.68 24.07 -26.81
C ASP A 121 -8.39 23.60 -25.38
N GLY A 122 -7.30 22.84 -25.17
CA GLY A 122 -6.86 22.36 -23.86
C GLY A 122 -6.58 20.86 -23.80
N ALA A 123 -6.38 20.36 -22.58
CA ALA A 123 -6.09 18.95 -22.33
C ALA A 123 -7.38 18.13 -22.16
N LYS A 124 -7.62 17.17 -23.03
CA LYS A 124 -8.70 16.18 -22.88
C LYS A 124 -8.23 15.01 -22.03
N LYS A 125 -8.82 14.84 -20.86
CA LYS A 125 -8.48 13.80 -19.89
C LYS A 125 -8.81 12.41 -20.43
N ARG A 126 -7.89 11.46 -20.23
CA ARG A 126 -8.01 10.06 -20.63
C ARG A 126 -7.57 9.13 -19.50
N PRO A 127 -8.27 9.15 -18.36
CA PRO A 127 -7.89 8.33 -17.21
C PRO A 127 -7.92 6.85 -17.57
N ARG A 128 -7.01 6.07 -16.96
CA ARG A 128 -7.02 4.61 -17.04
C ARG A 128 -7.35 4.05 -15.68
N GLN A 129 -8.14 2.99 -15.67
CA GLN A 129 -8.52 2.28 -14.45
C GLN A 129 -7.86 0.92 -14.42
N PHE A 130 -7.34 0.55 -13.26
CA PHE A 130 -6.84 -0.76 -12.94
C PHE A 130 -7.65 -1.29 -11.76
N SER A 131 -8.11 -2.52 -11.84
CA SER A 131 -8.87 -3.16 -10.76
C SER A 131 -8.21 -4.46 -10.36
N PRO A 132 -8.16 -4.80 -9.07
CA PRO A 132 -7.75 -6.13 -8.64
C PRO A 132 -8.56 -7.20 -9.35
N GLY A 133 -7.96 -8.37 -9.55
CA GLY A 133 -8.65 -9.52 -10.13
C GLY A 133 -9.93 -9.85 -9.35
N VAL A 134 -10.93 -10.41 -10.04
CA VAL A 134 -12.28 -10.67 -9.47
C VAL A 134 -12.26 -11.40 -8.13
N GLN A 135 -11.36 -12.37 -7.97
CA GLN A 135 -11.24 -13.10 -6.70
C GLN A 135 -10.76 -12.20 -5.57
N ILE A 136 -9.69 -11.42 -5.81
CA ILE A 136 -9.14 -10.48 -4.81
C ILE A 136 -10.18 -9.39 -4.46
N ALA A 137 -10.91 -8.89 -5.44
CA ALA A 137 -11.97 -7.91 -5.20
C ALA A 137 -13.09 -8.48 -4.31
N ARG A 138 -13.49 -9.75 -4.51
CA ARG A 138 -14.45 -10.42 -3.63
C ARG A 138 -13.91 -10.66 -2.23
N ASP A 139 -12.67 -11.12 -2.11
CA ASP A 139 -12.04 -11.35 -0.81
C ASP A 139 -11.95 -10.02 -0.04
N LEU A 140 -11.64 -8.91 -0.72
CA LEU A 140 -11.62 -7.57 -0.13
C LEU A 140 -13.02 -7.10 0.31
N GLU A 141 -14.08 -7.39 -0.46
CA GLU A 141 -15.45 -6.98 -0.13
C GLU A 141 -15.95 -7.58 1.20
N TYR A 142 -15.53 -8.82 1.51
CA TYR A 142 -15.90 -9.50 2.76
C TYR A 142 -14.89 -9.26 3.89
N PHE A 143 -13.76 -8.62 3.61
CA PHE A 143 -12.73 -8.38 4.60
C PHE A 143 -13.03 -7.13 5.44
N ASN A 144 -12.99 -7.29 6.76
CA ASN A 144 -13.02 -6.19 7.70
C ASN A 144 -12.02 -6.46 8.83
N PRO A 145 -10.89 -5.75 8.91
CA PRO A 145 -9.85 -5.98 9.91
C PRO A 145 -10.36 -5.75 11.34
N GLN A 146 -11.35 -4.89 11.55
CA GLN A 146 -11.94 -4.61 12.87
C GLN A 146 -12.57 -5.87 13.50
N GLN A 147 -13.01 -6.84 12.69
CA GLN A 147 -13.52 -8.13 13.16
C GLN A 147 -12.42 -9.09 13.61
N HIS A 148 -11.14 -8.72 13.44
CA HIS A 148 -9.96 -9.54 13.68
C HIS A 148 -8.99 -8.94 14.70
N ASN A 149 -9.49 -8.24 15.72
CA ASN A 149 -8.71 -7.61 16.79
C ASN A 149 -7.69 -6.58 16.27
N TRP A 150 -8.00 -5.90 15.16
CA TRP A 150 -7.08 -4.97 14.52
C TRP A 150 -6.54 -3.91 15.48
N TYR A 151 -7.39 -3.30 16.31
CA TYR A 151 -6.97 -2.27 17.26
C TYR A 151 -5.99 -2.77 18.31
N ASP A 152 -6.15 -4.01 18.81
CA ASP A 152 -5.22 -4.56 19.79
C ASP A 152 -3.85 -4.87 19.16
N ILE A 153 -3.85 -5.36 17.92
CA ILE A 153 -2.64 -5.59 17.14
C ILE A 153 -1.93 -4.26 16.87
N LEU A 154 -2.67 -3.21 16.48
CA LEU A 154 -2.13 -1.87 16.25
C LEU A 154 -1.51 -1.28 17.51
N ARG A 155 -2.19 -1.37 18.67
CA ARG A 155 -1.64 -0.90 19.94
C ARG A 155 -0.33 -1.60 20.32
N GLN A 156 -0.27 -2.91 20.13
CA GLN A 156 0.96 -3.68 20.37
C GLN A 156 2.08 -3.26 19.41
N ALA A 157 1.79 -3.14 18.12
CA ALA A 157 2.75 -2.75 17.09
C ALA A 157 3.22 -1.29 17.26
N SER A 158 2.34 -0.38 17.71
CA SER A 158 2.67 1.03 17.95
C SER A 158 3.73 1.22 19.05
N GLY A 159 3.79 0.30 20.01
CA GLY A 159 4.87 0.27 21.01
C GLY A 159 6.25 0.14 20.38
N GLN A 160 6.39 -0.75 19.41
CA GLN A 160 7.64 -0.93 18.66
C GLN A 160 7.96 0.28 17.76
N LEU A 161 6.94 0.90 17.15
CA LEU A 161 7.12 2.09 16.34
C LEU A 161 7.70 3.26 17.16
N ARG A 162 7.28 3.42 18.40
CA ARG A 162 7.79 4.44 19.34
C ARG A 162 9.27 4.28 19.70
N GLU A 163 9.81 3.08 19.56
CA GLU A 163 11.24 2.82 19.80
C GLU A 163 12.12 3.30 18.64
N VAL A 164 11.51 3.58 17.47
CA VAL A 164 12.20 4.07 16.28
C VAL A 164 12.18 5.60 16.31
N THR A 165 13.26 6.22 16.74
CA THR A 165 13.36 7.65 17.10
C THR A 165 13.07 8.67 16.00
N TYR A 166 13.04 8.26 14.74
CA TYR A 166 12.76 9.14 13.59
C TYR A 166 11.35 8.97 13.00
N LEU A 167 10.55 8.05 13.55
CA LEU A 167 9.14 7.89 13.19
C LEU A 167 8.28 8.45 14.32
N GLU A 168 7.37 9.35 13.97
CA GLU A 168 6.45 9.88 14.95
C GLU A 168 5.40 8.83 15.32
N ALA A 169 5.20 8.65 16.63
CA ALA A 169 4.14 7.80 17.15
C ALA A 169 2.79 8.52 17.07
N PRO A 170 1.68 7.79 17.02
CA PRO A 170 0.36 8.40 16.97
C PRO A 170 0.16 9.40 18.11
N PRO A 171 -0.46 10.56 17.85
CA PRO A 171 -0.82 11.49 18.90
C PRO A 171 -1.86 10.82 19.80
N ASN A 172 -1.60 10.77 21.10
CA ASN A 172 -2.46 10.25 22.19
C ASN A 172 -3.44 9.12 21.80
N ASP A 173 -3.24 7.95 22.38
CA ASP A 173 -3.99 6.71 22.13
C ASP A 173 -5.53 6.85 22.14
N ASP A 174 -6.08 7.87 22.85
CA ASP A 174 -7.51 8.06 23.01
C ASP A 174 -8.26 8.52 21.74
N PHE A 175 -7.55 9.07 20.75
CA PHE A 175 -8.15 9.56 19.50
C PHE A 175 -7.75 8.74 18.26
N TRP A 176 -6.86 7.78 18.40
CA TRP A 176 -6.42 6.94 17.30
C TRP A 176 -7.35 5.74 17.15
N ASN A 177 -8.30 5.86 16.27
CA ASN A 177 -9.29 4.84 15.94
C ASN A 177 -9.46 4.79 14.41
N PRO A 178 -8.50 4.19 13.69
CA PRO A 178 -8.55 4.14 12.23
C PRO A 178 -9.73 3.33 11.72
N GLU A 179 -10.29 3.76 10.60
CA GLU A 179 -11.31 3.02 9.88
C GLU A 179 -10.69 2.36 8.63
N PHE A 180 -11.24 1.21 8.25
CA PHE A 180 -10.88 0.52 7.01
C PHE A 180 -11.98 0.73 5.98
N VAL A 181 -11.61 1.24 4.81
CA VAL A 181 -12.54 1.50 3.72
C VAL A 181 -11.97 1.04 2.38
N SER A 182 -12.83 0.60 1.47
CA SER A 182 -12.48 0.40 0.08
C SER A 182 -12.84 1.62 -0.76
N GLY A 183 -12.11 1.88 -1.83
CA GLY A 183 -12.40 2.98 -2.72
C GLY A 183 -11.39 3.19 -3.83
N VAL A 184 -11.62 4.27 -4.58
CA VAL A 184 -10.73 4.65 -5.67
C VAL A 184 -9.54 5.41 -5.11
N ILE A 185 -8.33 4.98 -5.48
CA ILE A 185 -7.08 5.68 -5.21
C ILE A 185 -6.59 6.30 -6.53
N LEU A 186 -6.38 7.61 -6.52
CA LEU A 186 -5.71 8.31 -7.63
C LEU A 186 -4.22 8.00 -7.63
N SER A 187 -3.66 7.71 -8.78
CA SER A 187 -2.23 7.51 -8.95
C SER A 187 -1.67 8.44 -10.04
N GLY A 188 -0.59 9.15 -9.72
CA GLY A 188 0.10 10.06 -10.62
C GLY A 188 1.57 10.26 -10.24
N GLU A 189 2.31 11.04 -11.02
CA GLU A 189 3.73 11.34 -10.73
C GLU A 189 3.91 12.57 -9.81
N LYS A 190 2.82 13.27 -9.48
CA LYS A 190 2.87 14.51 -8.72
C LYS A 190 2.37 14.30 -7.30
N LEU A 191 3.16 14.78 -6.34
CA LEU A 191 2.68 14.96 -4.98
C LEU A 191 1.59 16.04 -4.97
N ILE A 192 0.37 15.67 -4.61
CA ILE A 192 -0.72 16.63 -4.42
C ILE A 192 -0.51 17.32 -3.07
N ALA A 193 -0.28 18.63 -3.10
CA ALA A 193 -0.03 19.48 -1.93
C ALA A 193 -0.78 20.82 -2.00
N ASP A 194 -1.72 20.94 -2.93
CA ASP A 194 -2.43 22.17 -3.28
C ASP A 194 -3.91 22.17 -2.85
N GLY A 195 -4.34 21.11 -2.13
CA GLY A 195 -5.73 20.93 -1.71
C GLY A 195 -6.69 20.56 -2.84
N SER A 196 -6.19 20.24 -4.03
CA SER A 196 -7.03 20.00 -5.22
C SER A 196 -7.70 18.63 -5.27
N LEU A 197 -7.58 17.79 -4.24
CA LEU A 197 -8.08 16.42 -4.27
C LEU A 197 -9.62 16.35 -4.44
N ASP A 198 -10.38 17.27 -3.81
CA ASP A 198 -11.85 17.34 -3.99
C ASP A 198 -12.25 17.76 -5.41
N VAL A 199 -11.44 18.64 -6.04
CA VAL A 199 -11.66 19.01 -7.44
C VAL A 199 -11.46 17.79 -8.34
N ARG A 200 -10.39 17.02 -8.12
CA ARG A 200 -10.12 15.79 -8.87
C ARG A 200 -11.21 14.75 -8.66
N ARG A 201 -11.74 14.62 -7.44
CA ARG A 201 -12.88 13.73 -7.18
C ARG A 201 -14.09 14.07 -8.07
N LYS A 202 -14.45 15.35 -8.15
CA LYS A 202 -15.57 15.80 -8.98
C LYS A 202 -15.33 15.59 -10.48
N GLU A 203 -14.08 15.63 -10.91
CA GLU A 203 -13.70 15.51 -12.31
C GLU A 203 -13.53 14.09 -12.82
N TYR A 204 -13.07 13.16 -11.94
CA TYR A 204 -12.66 11.83 -12.37
C TYR A 204 -13.56 10.71 -11.83
N HIS A 205 -13.83 10.70 -10.52
CA HIS A 205 -14.63 9.62 -9.91
C HIS A 205 -15.13 10.01 -8.52
N ASP A 206 -16.42 9.82 -8.23
CA ASP A 206 -17.08 10.19 -6.96
C ASP A 206 -16.61 9.37 -5.74
N ARG A 207 -16.13 8.13 -5.98
CA ARG A 207 -15.61 7.22 -4.95
C ARG A 207 -14.13 7.42 -4.62
N ILE A 208 -13.48 8.45 -5.12
CA ILE A 208 -12.09 8.76 -4.74
C ILE A 208 -12.01 8.97 -3.23
N ARG A 209 -11.03 8.31 -2.59
CA ARG A 209 -10.71 8.40 -1.17
C ARG A 209 -9.32 8.96 -0.92
N ALA A 210 -8.37 8.63 -1.79
CA ALA A 210 -6.97 8.97 -1.60
C ALA A 210 -6.24 9.23 -2.92
N ALA A 211 -5.02 9.75 -2.82
CA ALA A 211 -4.08 9.91 -3.93
C ALA A 211 -2.65 9.55 -3.50
N GLU A 212 -1.90 8.92 -4.39
CA GLU A 212 -0.53 8.46 -4.18
C GLU A 212 0.26 8.44 -5.50
N MET A 213 1.49 7.90 -5.51
CA MET A 213 2.42 8.08 -6.63
C MET A 213 2.94 6.77 -7.25
N GLU A 214 2.55 5.59 -6.80
CA GLU A 214 3.13 4.28 -7.20
C GLU A 214 2.11 3.31 -7.83
N GLY A 215 0.85 3.41 -7.45
CA GLY A 215 -0.19 2.41 -7.71
C GLY A 215 -0.43 2.10 -9.18
N ARG A 216 -0.31 3.09 -10.08
CA ARG A 216 -0.41 2.87 -11.54
C ARG A 216 0.71 1.97 -12.05
N GLY A 217 1.96 2.30 -11.69
CA GLY A 217 3.14 1.53 -12.08
C GLY A 217 3.07 0.12 -11.53
N PHE A 218 2.68 -0.01 -10.27
CA PHE A 218 2.46 -1.28 -9.59
C PHE A 218 1.40 -2.15 -10.29
N ALA A 219 0.17 -1.64 -10.41
CA ALA A 219 -0.94 -2.37 -11.00
C ALA A 219 -0.64 -2.79 -12.44
N ARG A 220 -0.05 -1.89 -13.24
CA ARG A 220 0.35 -2.18 -14.61
C ARG A 220 1.33 -3.35 -14.70
N MET A 221 2.36 -3.39 -13.87
CA MET A 221 3.35 -4.46 -13.90
C MET A 221 2.77 -5.78 -13.41
N CYS A 222 1.92 -5.76 -12.37
CA CYS A 222 1.22 -6.96 -11.93
C CYS A 222 0.33 -7.55 -13.05
N GLU A 223 -0.42 -6.70 -13.77
CA GLU A 223 -1.22 -7.16 -14.93
C GLU A 223 -0.37 -7.74 -16.06
N GLU A 224 0.77 -7.11 -16.39
CA GLU A 224 1.70 -7.61 -17.44
C GLU A 224 2.27 -8.99 -17.08
N HIS A 225 2.53 -9.25 -15.80
CA HIS A 225 3.05 -10.53 -15.32
C HIS A 225 1.94 -11.52 -14.91
N GLY A 226 0.66 -11.13 -15.00
CA GLY A 226 -0.47 -11.98 -14.61
C GLY A 226 -0.53 -12.26 -13.11
N VAL A 227 0.06 -11.42 -12.26
CA VAL A 227 0.09 -11.55 -10.81
C VAL A 227 -1.12 -10.83 -10.21
N PRO A 228 -1.96 -11.51 -9.40
CA PRO A 228 -2.99 -10.85 -8.60
C PRO A 228 -2.39 -9.79 -7.69
N TRP A 229 -3.11 -8.69 -7.46
CA TRP A 229 -2.56 -7.58 -6.72
C TRP A 229 -3.60 -6.83 -5.87
N LEU A 230 -3.10 -6.09 -4.86
CA LEU A 230 -3.90 -5.18 -4.05
C LEU A 230 -3.03 -4.01 -3.55
N VAL A 231 -3.65 -2.86 -3.26
CA VAL A 231 -3.01 -1.67 -2.71
C VAL A 231 -3.67 -1.30 -1.39
N PHE A 232 -2.87 -1.14 -0.32
CA PHE A 232 -3.29 -0.61 0.97
C PHE A 232 -2.56 0.70 1.26
N ARG A 233 -3.32 1.77 1.55
CA ARG A 233 -2.76 3.08 1.86
C ARG A 233 -3.32 3.62 3.18
N GLY A 234 -2.44 3.90 4.13
CA GLY A 234 -2.77 4.66 5.33
C GLY A 234 -2.78 6.16 5.05
N ILE A 235 -3.73 6.87 5.58
CA ILE A 235 -3.89 8.30 5.33
C ILE A 235 -2.98 9.10 6.24
N SER A 236 -1.92 9.69 5.68
CA SER A 236 -0.91 10.46 6.42
C SER A 236 -1.14 11.97 6.41
N ASP A 237 -1.85 12.47 5.42
CA ASP A 237 -2.13 13.90 5.23
C ASP A 237 -3.37 14.08 4.33
N TYR A 238 -3.71 15.33 4.00
CA TYR A 238 -4.84 15.63 3.13
C TYR A 238 -4.44 16.25 1.77
N GLY A 239 -3.17 16.20 1.42
CA GLY A 239 -2.68 16.77 0.17
C GLY A 239 -2.88 18.29 0.07
N ASP A 240 -2.89 18.97 1.19
CA ASP A 240 -3.04 20.42 1.30
C ASP A 240 -1.69 21.08 1.68
N PRO A 241 -1.58 22.43 1.65
CA PRO A 241 -0.33 23.12 1.99
C PRO A 241 0.16 22.91 3.43
N GLN A 242 -0.61 22.27 4.28
CA GLN A 242 -0.27 21.96 5.69
C GLN A 242 0.30 20.53 5.85
N ILE A 243 0.79 19.92 4.76
CA ILE A 243 1.44 18.59 4.82
C ILE A 243 2.54 18.62 5.88
N ASN A 244 2.45 17.66 6.80
CA ASN A 244 3.51 17.33 7.74
C ASN A 244 3.76 15.82 7.72
N LYS A 245 4.76 15.35 8.43
CA LYS A 245 5.11 13.94 8.47
C LYS A 245 4.66 13.21 9.74
N ASP A 246 3.92 13.88 10.61
CA ASP A 246 3.57 13.41 11.95
C ASP A 246 2.80 12.09 11.93
N TRP A 247 2.00 11.88 10.89
CA TRP A 247 1.20 10.67 10.71
C TRP A 247 1.83 9.60 9.82
N GLN A 248 2.97 9.88 9.19
CA GLN A 248 3.52 9.00 8.15
C GLN A 248 3.84 7.59 8.68
N GLY A 249 4.53 7.50 9.83
CA GLY A 249 4.87 6.21 10.44
C GLY A 249 3.63 5.44 10.92
N THR A 250 2.72 6.14 11.61
CA THR A 250 1.49 5.55 12.14
C THR A 250 0.59 5.04 11.02
N SER A 251 0.31 5.88 10.02
CA SER A 251 -0.55 5.51 8.89
C SER A 251 0.04 4.37 8.06
N ALA A 252 1.37 4.34 7.91
CA ALA A 252 2.05 3.21 7.28
C ALA A 252 1.86 1.91 8.09
N LEU A 253 1.90 1.99 9.43
CA LEU A 253 1.67 0.84 10.31
C LEU A 253 0.22 0.35 10.23
N ASP A 254 -0.74 1.27 10.16
CA ASP A 254 -2.16 0.95 10.02
C ASP A 254 -2.40 0.18 8.71
N ALA A 255 -1.83 0.66 7.59
CA ALA A 255 -1.91 0.00 6.29
C ALA A 255 -1.22 -1.37 6.29
N ALA A 256 -0.01 -1.46 6.86
CA ALA A 256 0.75 -2.70 6.91
C ALA A 256 0.05 -3.78 7.75
N THR A 257 -0.54 -3.38 8.89
CA THR A 257 -1.28 -4.30 9.77
C THR A 257 -2.57 -4.77 9.12
N ALA A 258 -3.29 -3.88 8.41
CA ALA A 258 -4.48 -4.26 7.64
C ALA A 258 -4.12 -5.23 6.50
N ALA A 259 -3.00 -5.00 5.80
CA ALA A 259 -2.50 -5.89 4.75
C ALA A 259 -2.12 -7.28 5.32
N ARG A 260 -1.43 -7.32 6.47
CA ARG A 260 -1.13 -8.58 7.17
C ARG A 260 -2.41 -9.35 7.51
N LEU A 261 -3.39 -8.69 8.13
CA LEU A 261 -4.67 -9.33 8.49
C LEU A 261 -5.43 -9.81 7.25
N PHE A 262 -5.37 -9.06 6.13
CA PHE A 262 -5.96 -9.52 4.88
C PHE A 262 -5.30 -10.82 4.40
N ILE A 263 -3.98 -10.93 4.45
CA ILE A 263 -3.26 -12.15 4.07
C ILE A 263 -3.64 -13.31 5.01
N GLU A 264 -3.68 -13.08 6.32
CA GLU A 264 -3.99 -14.11 7.32
C GLU A 264 -5.45 -14.60 7.27
N ARG A 265 -6.40 -13.73 6.93
CA ARG A 265 -7.84 -13.96 7.15
C ARG A 265 -8.72 -13.81 5.91
N GLY A 266 -8.34 -12.92 5.01
CA GLY A 266 -9.12 -12.55 3.83
C GLY A 266 -8.66 -13.25 2.56
N TYR A 267 -7.37 -13.39 2.38
CA TYR A 267 -6.81 -13.99 1.17
C TYR A 267 -6.94 -15.51 1.19
N LYS A 268 -7.39 -16.06 0.07
CA LYS A 268 -7.44 -17.52 -0.15
C LYS A 268 -6.47 -17.88 -1.26
N LYS A 269 -5.39 -18.57 -0.88
CA LYS A 269 -4.43 -19.07 -1.86
C LYS A 269 -5.16 -19.96 -2.88
N PRO A 270 -5.00 -19.73 -4.19
CA PRO A 270 -5.52 -20.64 -5.20
C PRO A 270 -4.97 -22.06 -5.01
N ILE A 271 -5.85 -23.05 -5.15
CA ILE A 271 -5.51 -24.48 -5.01
C ILE A 271 -4.73 -24.95 -6.26
#